data_b11b007b687788f1a62b38e3c1a131f5
#
_entry.id   b11b007b687788f1a62b38e3c1a131f5
#
_cell.length_a   1.000
_cell.length_b   1.000
_cell.length_c   1.000
_cell.angle_alpha   90.00
_cell.angle_beta   90.00
_cell.angle_gamma   90.00
#
_symmetry.space_group_name_H-M   'P 1'
#
loop_
_entity.id
_entity.type
_entity.pdbx_description
1 polymer ?
#
loop_
_entity_poly.entity_id
_entity_poly.type
_entity_poly.pdbx_seq_one_letter_code
_entity_poly.pdbx_strand_id
1 'polypeptide(L)'
;MPVFTDVRPRWSRPASGGAHPPECRVKPLPELTAFLEGLPEPHILFDAQYRILASNAAYRRQFSPQRSVIGRHCYEVSHHFAVPCDHAGESCPLALSRQSGQRERVLHLHHTPRGEEYVNIELSPLPGEDGQPAFYVEKMEPLRVAHSQPDAPGLIGRSLPFQRMLALVARVAPSQASVLLLGESGTGKELVARAVHQASPRAGKALVAVDCSSLTETLFESELFGHERGAFTGATATKPGLVEAASGGTLFLDEVGDIPLPMQVKLLRLLETGTYRRVGSTELRHADIRVVAATHRDLDRMMADGRFREDLYYRLCTFPIALPPLREREGDIALLAPALLERVAAPRRLQLSASAMALLQVQPFPGNVRELRNLLERAALLCDGDVVDATHVEEAIATGRRPGRAPAAPPLPRSPAGTTDLRSLERDTLRALVAAHTGKRAELAARLGVSERTLYRKLRQLKLD
;
A
#
# COMPACT_ATOMS: atom_id res chain seq x y z
N MET A 1 56.76 -5.65 19.45
CA MET A 1 55.79 -6.05 20.49
C MET A 1 55.68 -4.96 21.51
N PRO A 2 54.58 -4.32 21.65
CA PRO A 2 54.10 -3.85 22.96
C PRO A 2 52.71 -4.43 23.28
N VAL A 3 52.59 -4.80 24.55
CA VAL A 3 51.50 -5.44 25.24
C VAL A 3 50.38 -4.41 25.43
N PHE A 4 49.17 -4.70 24.91
CA PHE A 4 47.97 -3.93 25.21
C PHE A 4 47.34 -4.47 26.50
N THR A 5 47.40 -3.66 27.55
CA THR A 5 46.70 -3.85 28.82
C THR A 5 45.24 -3.51 28.69
N ASP A 6 44.40 -4.49 28.99
CA ASP A 6 42.92 -4.43 29.08
C ASP A 6 42.50 -3.56 30.27
N VAL A 7 41.96 -2.35 30.01
CA VAL A 7 41.38 -1.48 31.01
C VAL A 7 39.86 -1.52 30.84
N ARG A 8 39.19 -2.39 31.60
CA ARG A 8 37.75 -2.35 31.80
C ARG A 8 37.36 -1.23 32.75
N PRO A 9 36.43 -0.31 32.41
CA PRO A 9 35.92 0.66 33.36
C PRO A 9 35.01 -0.04 34.39
N ARG A 10 35.37 0.10 35.67
CA ARG A 10 34.53 -0.27 36.82
C ARG A 10 33.34 0.70 36.88
N TRP A 11 32.15 0.23 36.55
CA TRP A 11 30.90 0.94 36.91
C TRP A 11 30.62 0.72 38.39
N SER A 12 30.80 1.76 39.20
CA SER A 12 30.33 1.83 40.60
C SER A 12 28.81 1.91 40.60
N ARG A 13 28.16 0.96 41.28
CA ARG A 13 26.72 0.98 41.58
C ARG A 13 26.40 2.28 42.35
N PRO A 14 25.41 3.08 41.94
CA PRO A 14 24.88 4.11 42.82
C PRO A 14 24.03 3.46 43.92
N ALA A 15 24.19 4.01 45.13
CA ALA A 15 23.51 3.59 46.34
C ALA A 15 21.97 3.69 46.16
N SER A 16 21.27 2.63 46.60
CA SER A 16 19.85 2.59 46.81
C SER A 16 19.44 3.61 47.89
N GLY A 17 18.60 4.58 47.51
CA GLY A 17 18.01 5.53 48.47
C GLY A 17 17.54 6.83 47.82
N GLY A 18 16.72 6.75 46.77
CA GLY A 18 16.00 7.91 46.24
C GLY A 18 14.50 7.65 46.37
N ALA A 19 13.86 8.34 47.32
CA ALA A 19 12.41 8.37 47.42
C ALA A 19 11.84 8.85 46.05
N HIS A 20 11.05 8.04 45.38
CA HIS A 20 10.24 8.47 44.24
C HIS A 20 9.35 9.63 44.72
N PRO A 21 9.30 10.75 43.99
CA PRO A 21 8.35 11.81 44.32
C PRO A 21 6.94 11.17 44.31
N PRO A 22 6.02 11.61 45.19
CA PRO A 22 4.69 11.08 45.28
C PRO A 22 4.05 11.21 43.89
N GLU A 23 3.62 10.08 43.28
CA GLU A 23 2.83 10.04 42.06
C GLU A 23 1.58 10.90 42.31
N CYS A 24 1.60 12.11 41.78
CA CYS A 24 0.42 12.96 41.74
C CYS A 24 -0.54 12.31 40.76
N ARG A 25 -1.36 11.38 41.23
CA ARG A 25 -2.39 10.71 40.43
C ARG A 25 -3.50 11.71 40.17
N VAL A 26 -3.36 12.47 39.07
CA VAL A 26 -4.44 13.29 38.57
C VAL A 26 -5.59 12.36 38.19
N LYS A 27 -6.69 12.41 38.95
CA LYS A 27 -7.89 11.65 38.60
C LYS A 27 -8.69 12.44 37.55
N PRO A 28 -9.20 11.79 36.49
CA PRO A 28 -10.07 12.47 35.55
C PRO A 28 -11.32 12.96 36.25
N LEU A 29 -11.83 14.10 35.80
CA LEU A 29 -13.08 14.66 36.30
C LEU A 29 -14.23 13.66 36.03
N PRO A 30 -15.14 13.42 37.01
CA PRO A 30 -16.28 12.54 36.82
C PRO A 30 -17.13 12.90 35.59
N GLU A 31 -17.27 14.19 35.29
CA GLU A 31 -17.98 14.74 34.16
C GLU A 31 -17.37 14.31 32.81
N LEU A 32 -16.03 14.32 32.72
CA LEU A 32 -15.32 13.85 31.53
C LEU A 32 -15.54 12.34 31.29
N THR A 33 -15.49 11.54 32.37
CA THR A 33 -15.76 10.11 32.29
C THR A 33 -17.19 9.83 31.86
N ALA A 34 -18.17 10.58 32.41
CA ALA A 34 -19.58 10.45 32.06
C ALA A 34 -19.84 10.90 30.59
N PHE A 35 -19.17 11.95 30.13
CA PHE A 35 -19.23 12.37 28.72
C PHE A 35 -18.71 11.27 27.79
N LEU A 36 -17.55 10.70 28.06
CA LEU A 36 -16.98 9.63 27.24
C LEU A 36 -17.90 8.40 27.21
N GLU A 37 -18.55 8.06 28.33
CA GLU A 37 -19.47 6.91 28.41
C GLU A 37 -20.68 7.06 27.46
N GLY A 38 -21.11 8.28 27.19
CA GLY A 38 -22.21 8.59 26.25
C GLY A 38 -21.83 8.53 24.77
N LEU A 39 -20.53 8.40 24.42
CA LEU A 39 -20.10 8.36 23.03
C LEU A 39 -20.33 6.98 22.42
N PRO A 40 -20.84 6.90 21.16
CA PRO A 40 -21.14 5.64 20.49
C PRO A 40 -19.89 4.89 20.01
N GLU A 41 -18.79 5.60 19.71
CA GLU A 41 -17.54 5.01 19.27
C GLU A 41 -16.67 4.60 20.47
N PRO A 42 -15.76 3.61 20.29
CA PRO A 42 -14.80 3.23 21.31
C PRO A 42 -13.84 4.35 21.68
N HIS A 43 -13.80 4.69 22.98
CA HIS A 43 -12.92 5.71 23.53
C HIS A 43 -12.21 5.22 24.79
N ILE A 44 -10.94 5.59 24.95
CA ILE A 44 -10.18 5.49 26.19
C ILE A 44 -9.59 6.86 26.55
N LEU A 45 -9.42 7.06 27.85
CA LEU A 45 -8.70 8.19 28.45
C LEU A 45 -7.46 7.64 29.15
N PHE A 46 -6.31 8.26 28.94
CA PHE A 46 -5.07 7.87 29.60
C PHE A 46 -4.17 9.07 29.94
N ASP A 47 -3.21 8.83 30.84
CA ASP A 47 -2.22 9.82 31.26
C ASP A 47 -0.99 9.83 30.32
N ALA A 48 -0.08 10.76 30.58
CA ALA A 48 1.20 10.85 29.86
C ALA A 48 2.13 9.64 30.06
N GLN A 49 1.82 8.75 31.00
CA GLN A 49 2.52 7.50 31.29
C GLN A 49 1.85 6.29 30.65
N TYR A 50 0.99 6.48 29.63
CA TYR A 50 0.27 5.43 28.90
C TYR A 50 -0.78 4.66 29.71
N ARG A 51 -1.05 5.06 30.97
CA ARG A 51 -1.96 4.36 31.87
C ARG A 51 -3.41 4.71 31.57
N ILE A 52 -4.24 3.74 31.28
CA ILE A 52 -5.67 3.91 31.01
C ILE A 52 -6.39 4.30 32.30
N LEU A 53 -7.04 5.45 32.29
CA LEU A 53 -7.79 6.03 33.40
C LEU A 53 -9.29 5.81 33.28
N ALA A 54 -9.82 5.80 32.06
CA ALA A 54 -11.22 5.52 31.76
C ALA A 54 -11.38 4.84 30.40
N SER A 55 -12.48 4.12 30.23
CA SER A 55 -12.89 3.53 28.94
C SER A 55 -14.41 3.51 28.87
N ASN A 56 -14.99 3.83 27.71
CA ASN A 56 -16.45 3.83 27.54
C ASN A 56 -17.01 2.42 27.26
N ALA A 57 -18.34 2.29 27.29
CA ALA A 57 -19.01 1.03 27.04
C ALA A 57 -18.73 0.44 25.66
N ALA A 58 -18.59 1.30 24.64
CA ALA A 58 -18.26 0.87 23.28
C ALA A 58 -16.88 0.20 23.22
N TYR A 59 -15.86 0.80 23.86
CA TYR A 59 -14.52 0.22 23.95
C TYR A 59 -14.54 -1.12 24.69
N ARG A 60 -15.19 -1.17 25.86
CA ARG A 60 -15.25 -2.42 26.64
C ARG A 60 -15.90 -3.56 25.86
N ARG A 61 -17.00 -3.29 25.14
CA ARG A 61 -17.65 -4.31 24.30
C ARG A 61 -16.78 -4.82 23.18
N GLN A 62 -16.01 -3.94 22.53
CA GLN A 62 -15.32 -4.26 21.30
C GLN A 62 -13.89 -4.78 21.52
N PHE A 63 -13.16 -4.20 22.48
CA PHE A 63 -11.73 -4.49 22.66
C PHE A 63 -11.42 -5.27 23.95
N SER A 64 -12.23 -5.18 24.99
CA SER A 64 -11.96 -5.86 26.26
C SER A 64 -13.22 -6.28 27.02
N PRO A 65 -14.05 -7.20 26.47
CA PRO A 65 -15.34 -7.56 27.07
C PRO A 65 -15.22 -8.33 28.38
N GLN A 66 -14.08 -8.97 28.65
CA GLN A 66 -13.93 -9.88 29.79
C GLN A 66 -13.09 -9.33 30.94
N ARG A 67 -12.32 -8.24 30.72
CA ARG A 67 -11.36 -7.72 31.71
C ARG A 67 -11.41 -6.21 31.80
N SER A 68 -11.23 -5.67 33.01
CA SER A 68 -11.01 -4.23 33.18
C SER A 68 -9.66 -3.84 32.61
N VAL A 69 -9.64 -2.72 31.87
CA VAL A 69 -8.43 -2.13 31.32
C VAL A 69 -7.90 -0.98 32.15
N ILE A 70 -8.68 -0.52 33.15
CA ILE A 70 -8.33 0.61 33.98
C ILE A 70 -7.07 0.32 34.79
N GLY A 71 -6.12 1.25 34.75
CA GLY A 71 -4.84 1.17 35.44
C GLY A 71 -3.75 0.41 34.67
N ARG A 72 -4.09 -0.25 33.57
CA ARG A 72 -3.13 -0.92 32.66
C ARG A 72 -2.60 0.05 31.62
N HIS A 73 -1.50 -0.29 30.97
CA HIS A 73 -0.96 0.53 29.89
C HIS A 73 -1.65 0.22 28.56
N CYS A 74 -1.85 1.26 27.72
CA CYS A 74 -2.53 1.10 26.42
C CYS A 74 -1.80 0.10 25.51
N TYR A 75 -0.46 0.14 25.45
CA TYR A 75 0.34 -0.77 24.63
C TYR A 75 0.26 -2.25 25.08
N GLU A 76 0.06 -2.52 26.39
CA GLU A 76 -0.17 -3.89 26.89
C GLU A 76 -1.54 -4.44 26.46
N VAL A 77 -2.56 -3.58 26.47
CA VAL A 77 -3.94 -3.97 26.19
C VAL A 77 -4.17 -4.10 24.67
N SER A 78 -3.69 -3.14 23.89
CA SER A 78 -3.99 -3.06 22.47
C SER A 78 -3.02 -3.86 21.59
N HIS A 79 -1.74 -3.95 21.99
CA HIS A 79 -0.68 -4.57 21.18
C HIS A 79 -0.03 -5.79 21.83
N HIS A 80 -0.31 -6.06 23.11
CA HIS A 80 0.38 -7.06 23.91
C HIS A 80 1.90 -6.82 24.01
N PHE A 81 2.34 -5.55 23.94
CA PHE A 81 3.73 -5.17 24.08
C PHE A 81 4.09 -4.97 25.56
N ALA A 82 5.36 -5.24 25.90
CA ALA A 82 5.93 -4.99 27.21
C ALA A 82 6.50 -3.55 27.36
N VAL A 83 6.59 -2.82 26.25
CA VAL A 83 7.13 -1.45 26.13
C VAL A 83 6.22 -0.59 25.25
N PRO A 84 6.29 0.75 25.32
CA PRO A 84 5.54 1.64 24.43
C PRO A 84 5.74 1.31 22.94
N CYS A 85 4.74 1.62 22.11
CA CYS A 85 4.69 1.23 20.69
C CYS A 85 5.89 1.76 19.89
N ASP A 86 6.33 3.00 20.18
CA ASP A 86 7.51 3.63 19.57
C ASP A 86 8.83 2.91 19.91
N HIS A 87 8.91 2.31 21.09
CA HIS A 87 10.05 1.46 21.48
C HIS A 87 9.94 0.03 20.90
N ALA A 88 8.75 -0.39 20.49
CA ALA A 88 8.51 -1.68 19.83
C ALA A 88 8.62 -1.59 18.28
N GLY A 89 8.94 -0.41 17.75
CA GLY A 89 9.12 -0.20 16.29
C GLY A 89 7.87 0.24 15.54
N GLU A 90 6.78 0.60 16.25
CA GLU A 90 5.55 1.12 15.68
C GLU A 90 5.38 2.63 15.95
N SER A 91 4.53 3.31 15.17
CA SER A 91 4.21 4.71 15.41
C SER A 91 3.33 4.86 16.65
N CYS A 92 3.72 5.62 17.66
CA CYS A 92 2.91 5.84 18.85
C CYS A 92 2.17 7.20 18.74
N PRO A 93 0.82 7.24 18.77
CA PRO A 93 0.07 8.48 18.68
C PRO A 93 0.30 9.39 19.90
N LEU A 94 0.54 8.82 21.09
CA LEU A 94 0.87 9.59 22.28
C LEU A 94 2.25 10.23 22.17
N ALA A 95 3.26 9.50 21.72
CA ALA A 95 4.61 10.05 21.53
C ALA A 95 4.59 11.20 20.49
N LEU A 96 3.87 11.03 19.39
CA LEU A 96 3.68 12.06 18.36
C LEU A 96 2.95 13.29 18.93
N SER A 97 1.83 13.10 19.63
CA SER A 97 1.05 14.21 20.21
C SER A 97 1.83 14.97 21.30
N ARG A 98 2.67 14.28 22.07
CA ARG A 98 3.58 14.94 23.04
C ARG A 98 4.63 15.82 22.36
N GLN A 99 5.08 15.43 21.18
CA GLN A 99 6.03 16.21 20.38
C GLN A 99 5.37 17.41 19.69
N SER A 100 4.21 17.20 19.06
CA SER A 100 3.51 18.21 18.27
C SER A 100 2.62 19.13 19.10
N GLY A 101 2.21 18.71 20.28
CA GLY A 101 1.18 19.38 21.09
C GLY A 101 -0.21 19.31 20.47
N GLN A 102 -0.41 18.53 19.40
CA GLN A 102 -1.61 18.50 18.60
C GLN A 102 -2.28 17.12 18.59
N ARG A 103 -3.46 17.10 18.00
CA ARG A 103 -4.19 15.88 17.68
C ARG A 103 -3.45 15.08 16.64
N GLU A 104 -3.32 13.78 16.89
CA GLU A 104 -2.62 12.86 16.01
C GLU A 104 -3.53 11.74 15.52
N ARG A 105 -3.25 11.24 14.31
CA ARG A 105 -3.96 10.09 13.72
C ARG A 105 -2.96 9.08 13.22
N VAL A 106 -3.12 7.84 13.66
CA VAL A 106 -2.31 6.71 13.23
C VAL A 106 -3.19 5.49 12.95
N LEU A 107 -2.73 4.63 12.07
CA LEU A 107 -3.33 3.32 11.84
C LEU A 107 -2.48 2.28 12.56
N HIS A 108 -3.10 1.53 13.48
CA HIS A 108 -2.45 0.45 14.22
C HIS A 108 -3.10 -0.90 13.95
N LEU A 109 -2.33 -1.96 14.13
CA LEU A 109 -2.82 -3.31 14.21
C LEU A 109 -3.07 -3.66 15.69
N HIS A 110 -4.33 -3.75 16.10
CA HIS A 110 -4.73 -4.06 17.48
C HIS A 110 -5.13 -5.52 17.63
N HIS A 111 -4.79 -6.11 18.76
CA HIS A 111 -5.35 -7.38 19.21
C HIS A 111 -6.75 -7.17 19.77
N THR A 112 -7.76 -7.78 19.14
CA THR A 112 -9.15 -7.76 19.57
C THR A 112 -9.61 -9.17 19.95
N PRO A 113 -10.75 -9.34 20.61
CA PRO A 113 -11.32 -10.68 20.86
C PRO A 113 -11.60 -11.50 19.60
N ARG A 114 -11.64 -10.84 18.41
CA ARG A 114 -11.84 -11.48 17.11
C ARG A 114 -10.55 -11.75 16.36
N GLY A 115 -9.41 -11.42 16.95
CA GLY A 115 -8.10 -11.50 16.35
C GLY A 115 -7.48 -10.12 16.11
N GLU A 116 -6.50 -10.03 15.23
CA GLU A 116 -5.83 -8.78 14.90
C GLU A 116 -6.67 -7.99 13.88
N GLU A 117 -6.97 -6.74 14.18
CA GLU A 117 -7.73 -5.82 13.33
C GLU A 117 -6.97 -4.50 13.15
N TYR A 118 -7.04 -3.94 11.94
CA TYR A 118 -6.56 -2.58 11.71
C TYR A 118 -7.52 -1.58 12.34
N VAL A 119 -6.98 -0.69 13.17
CA VAL A 119 -7.73 0.33 13.91
C VAL A 119 -7.16 1.71 13.58
N ASN A 120 -8.00 2.58 13.05
CA ASN A 120 -7.70 4.00 12.89
C ASN A 120 -7.84 4.69 14.25
N ILE A 121 -6.74 5.20 14.76
CA ILE A 121 -6.65 5.84 16.06
C ILE A 121 -6.59 7.35 15.85
N GLU A 122 -7.44 8.06 16.57
CA GLU A 122 -7.41 9.50 16.68
C GLU A 122 -7.19 9.87 18.13
N LEU A 123 -6.03 10.46 18.43
CA LEU A 123 -5.64 10.88 19.76
C LEU A 123 -5.68 12.40 19.86
N SER A 124 -6.36 12.90 20.89
CA SER A 124 -6.48 14.34 21.19
C SER A 124 -5.93 14.63 22.59
N PRO A 125 -4.97 15.56 22.74
CA PRO A 125 -4.54 16.03 24.05
C PRO A 125 -5.64 16.89 24.69
N LEU A 126 -5.84 16.72 25.99
CA LEU A 126 -6.73 17.55 26.81
C LEU A 126 -5.87 18.42 27.73
N PRO A 127 -5.92 19.75 27.60
CA PRO A 127 -5.15 20.66 28.43
C PRO A 127 -5.62 20.62 29.89
N GLY A 128 -4.69 20.69 30.83
CA GLY A 128 -4.93 20.96 32.24
C GLY A 128 -5.07 22.44 32.53
N GLU A 129 -5.18 22.77 33.81
CA GLU A 129 -5.28 24.17 34.28
C GLU A 129 -4.03 25.02 33.94
N ASP A 130 -2.89 24.38 33.81
CA ASP A 130 -1.61 24.98 33.43
C ASP A 130 -1.40 25.15 31.91
N GLY A 131 -2.40 24.72 31.11
CA GLY A 131 -2.34 24.74 29.65
C GLY A 131 -1.51 23.60 29.02
N GLN A 132 -0.87 22.77 29.85
CA GLN A 132 -0.18 21.57 29.36
C GLN A 132 -1.15 20.38 29.26
N PRO A 133 -0.91 19.40 28.37
CA PRO A 133 -1.76 18.22 28.28
C PRO A 133 -1.76 17.42 29.60
N ALA A 134 -2.89 17.40 30.31
CA ALA A 134 -3.08 16.61 31.51
C ALA A 134 -3.51 15.17 31.21
N PHE A 135 -4.30 15.00 30.15
CA PHE A 135 -4.85 13.73 29.69
C PHE A 135 -4.85 13.64 28.18
N TYR A 136 -5.08 12.42 27.68
CA TYR A 136 -5.21 12.14 26.27
C TYR A 136 -6.44 11.27 26.05
N VAL A 137 -7.30 11.69 25.12
CA VAL A 137 -8.47 10.91 24.68
C VAL A 137 -8.13 10.26 23.36
N GLU A 138 -8.30 8.95 23.29
CA GLU A 138 -8.10 8.15 22.09
C GLU A 138 -9.44 7.60 21.62
N LYS A 139 -9.82 7.94 20.38
CA LYS A 139 -10.94 7.38 19.64
C LYS A 139 -10.42 6.28 18.73
N MET A 140 -11.10 5.14 18.70
CA MET A 140 -10.74 3.98 17.90
C MET A 140 -11.83 3.63 16.90
N GLU A 141 -11.47 3.55 15.63
CA GLU A 141 -12.36 3.14 14.54
C GLU A 141 -11.76 1.94 13.79
N PRO A 142 -12.33 0.74 13.90
CA PRO A 142 -11.85 -0.41 13.14
C PRO A 142 -11.96 -0.20 11.64
N LEU A 143 -10.88 -0.43 10.91
CA LEU A 143 -10.83 -0.36 9.46
C LEU A 143 -11.24 -1.72 8.88
N ARG A 144 -12.55 -1.95 8.73
CA ARG A 144 -13.13 -3.24 8.31
C ARG A 144 -12.79 -3.70 6.90
N VAL A 145 -12.09 -2.88 6.13
CA VAL A 145 -11.73 -3.16 4.72
C VAL A 145 -10.37 -3.81 4.55
N ALA A 146 -9.58 -3.93 5.64
CA ALA A 146 -8.25 -4.53 5.63
C ALA A 146 -8.07 -5.47 6.80
N HIS A 147 -7.38 -6.58 6.57
CA HIS A 147 -7.18 -7.65 7.53
C HIS A 147 -5.72 -8.12 7.56
N SER A 148 -5.27 -8.54 8.74
CA SER A 148 -3.98 -9.19 8.92
C SER A 148 -4.07 -10.71 8.86
N GLN A 149 -5.29 -11.27 8.73
CA GLN A 149 -5.56 -12.72 8.69
C GLN A 149 -6.01 -13.16 7.29
N PRO A 150 -5.67 -14.39 6.87
CA PRO A 150 -5.98 -14.91 5.54
C PRO A 150 -7.48 -15.05 5.24
N ASP A 151 -8.28 -15.36 6.25
CA ASP A 151 -9.67 -15.81 6.09
C ASP A 151 -10.68 -14.66 5.82
N ALA A 152 -10.23 -13.40 5.87
CA ALA A 152 -11.12 -12.27 5.74
C ALA A 152 -11.20 -11.73 4.29
N PRO A 153 -12.39 -11.33 3.81
CA PRO A 153 -12.53 -10.68 2.52
C PRO A 153 -11.95 -9.26 2.57
N GLY A 154 -11.11 -8.87 1.59
CA GLY A 154 -10.57 -7.52 1.51
C GLY A 154 -9.08 -7.45 1.26
N LEU A 155 -8.48 -6.38 1.74
CA LEU A 155 -7.04 -6.12 1.64
C LEU A 155 -6.30 -6.90 2.72
N ILE A 156 -5.31 -7.71 2.31
CA ILE A 156 -4.53 -8.57 3.22
C ILE A 156 -3.07 -8.14 3.17
N GLY A 157 -2.44 -7.97 4.35
CA GLY A 157 -1.01 -7.66 4.48
C GLY A 157 -0.66 -7.14 5.87
N ARG A 158 0.66 -7.13 6.18
CA ARG A 158 1.25 -6.63 7.43
C ARG A 158 2.50 -5.78 7.19
N SER A 159 3.05 -5.80 5.99
CA SER A 159 4.28 -5.07 5.67
C SER A 159 4.12 -3.58 5.93
N LEU A 160 5.20 -2.91 6.34
CA LEU A 160 5.19 -1.48 6.63
C LEU A 160 4.73 -0.61 5.44
N PRO A 161 5.15 -0.88 4.17
CA PRO A 161 4.62 -0.16 3.02
C PRO A 161 3.10 -0.34 2.84
N PHE A 162 2.58 -1.55 3.11
CA PHE A 162 1.14 -1.82 3.05
C PHE A 162 0.38 -1.06 4.14
N GLN A 163 0.88 -1.03 5.38
CA GLN A 163 0.29 -0.25 6.47
C GLN A 163 0.27 1.24 6.18
N ARG A 164 1.35 1.79 5.61
CA ARG A 164 1.42 3.22 5.19
C ARG A 164 0.36 3.54 4.14
N MET A 165 0.18 2.67 3.15
CA MET A 165 -0.89 2.81 2.16
C MET A 165 -2.28 2.80 2.82
N LEU A 166 -2.54 1.86 3.74
CA LEU A 166 -3.81 1.78 4.47
C LEU A 166 -4.08 3.03 5.33
N ALA A 167 -3.06 3.59 5.95
CA ALA A 167 -3.18 4.83 6.73
C ALA A 167 -3.65 6.00 5.84
N LEU A 168 -3.14 6.10 4.60
CA LEU A 168 -3.61 7.09 3.62
C LEU A 168 -5.06 6.83 3.20
N VAL A 169 -5.45 5.57 3.00
CA VAL A 169 -6.84 5.17 2.72
C VAL A 169 -7.77 5.63 3.85
N ALA A 170 -7.44 5.30 5.10
CA ALA A 170 -8.23 5.68 6.27
C ALA A 170 -8.36 7.21 6.41
N ARG A 171 -7.29 7.95 6.08
CA ARG A 171 -7.26 9.41 6.15
C ARG A 171 -8.13 10.09 5.10
N VAL A 172 -8.12 9.58 3.86
CA VAL A 172 -8.85 10.20 2.74
C VAL A 172 -10.29 9.74 2.64
N ALA A 173 -10.61 8.54 3.11
CA ALA A 173 -11.94 7.94 2.94
C ALA A 173 -13.10 8.85 3.46
N PRO A 174 -13.03 9.51 4.62
CA PRO A 174 -14.11 10.37 5.11
C PRO A 174 -14.30 11.66 4.30
N SER A 175 -13.35 12.06 3.46
CA SER A 175 -13.40 13.29 2.67
C SER A 175 -14.16 13.10 1.35
N GLN A 176 -14.43 14.21 0.64
CA GLN A 176 -14.94 14.20 -0.73
C GLN A 176 -13.84 14.37 -1.79
N ALA A 177 -12.57 14.40 -1.37
CA ALA A 177 -11.44 14.58 -2.27
C ALA A 177 -11.36 13.47 -3.31
N SER A 178 -10.95 13.83 -4.53
CA SER A 178 -10.56 12.86 -5.57
C SER A 178 -9.30 12.11 -5.14
N VAL A 179 -9.28 10.80 -5.38
CA VAL A 179 -8.15 9.92 -5.02
C VAL A 179 -7.54 9.35 -6.28
N LEU A 180 -6.22 9.47 -6.42
CA LEU A 180 -5.47 8.84 -7.52
C LEU A 180 -4.63 7.69 -6.98
N LEU A 181 -4.97 6.46 -7.39
CA LEU A 181 -4.27 5.24 -7.04
C LEU A 181 -3.17 4.96 -8.07
N LEU A 182 -1.92 5.00 -7.62
CA LEU A 182 -0.74 4.77 -8.45
C LEU A 182 -0.11 3.43 -8.08
N GLY A 183 0.20 2.60 -9.05
CA GLY A 183 0.87 1.31 -8.78
C GLY A 183 0.84 0.37 -9.96
N GLU A 184 1.76 -0.58 -9.93
CA GLU A 184 1.91 -1.59 -10.98
C GLU A 184 0.62 -2.40 -11.22
N SER A 185 0.52 -3.03 -12.37
CA SER A 185 -0.58 -3.93 -12.67
C SER A 185 -0.60 -5.08 -11.66
N GLY A 186 -1.79 -5.45 -11.18
CA GLY A 186 -1.97 -6.57 -10.25
C GLY A 186 -1.66 -6.28 -8.79
N THR A 187 -1.40 -5.03 -8.39
CA THR A 187 -1.18 -4.63 -6.97
C THR A 187 -2.46 -4.56 -6.14
N GLY A 188 -3.65 -4.56 -6.79
CA GLY A 188 -4.94 -4.52 -6.11
C GLY A 188 -5.60 -3.13 -6.07
N LYS A 189 -5.32 -2.25 -7.04
CA LYS A 189 -5.91 -0.90 -7.13
C LYS A 189 -7.44 -0.90 -6.98
N GLU A 190 -8.14 -1.84 -7.62
CA GLU A 190 -9.60 -1.96 -7.50
C GLU A 190 -10.06 -2.28 -6.07
N LEU A 191 -9.33 -3.17 -5.36
CA LEU A 191 -9.64 -3.47 -3.96
C LEU A 191 -9.44 -2.26 -3.06
N VAL A 192 -8.40 -1.45 -3.32
CA VAL A 192 -8.15 -0.19 -2.60
C VAL A 192 -9.24 0.83 -2.91
N ALA A 193 -9.69 0.96 -4.16
CA ALA A 193 -10.82 1.83 -4.52
C ALA A 193 -12.12 1.42 -3.79
N ARG A 194 -12.42 0.12 -3.71
CA ARG A 194 -13.53 -0.41 -2.91
C ARG A 194 -13.36 -0.09 -1.42
N ALA A 195 -12.14 -0.21 -0.88
CA ALA A 195 -11.85 0.14 0.51
C ALA A 195 -12.08 1.63 0.81
N VAL A 196 -11.63 2.52 -0.08
CA VAL A 196 -11.87 3.97 0.03
C VAL A 196 -13.37 4.27 0.03
N HIS A 197 -14.15 3.62 -0.85
CA HIS A 197 -15.60 3.78 -0.91
C HIS A 197 -16.29 3.27 0.36
N GLN A 198 -15.98 2.03 0.80
CA GLN A 198 -16.59 1.40 1.97
C GLN A 198 -16.30 2.12 3.28
N ALA A 199 -15.14 2.78 3.39
CA ALA A 199 -14.78 3.60 4.55
C ALA A 199 -15.24 5.06 4.43
N SER A 200 -16.03 5.42 3.41
CA SER A 200 -16.51 6.79 3.15
C SER A 200 -17.96 7.00 3.63
N PRO A 201 -18.40 8.28 3.75
CA PRO A 201 -19.81 8.59 4.00
C PRO A 201 -20.75 8.08 2.90
N ARG A 202 -20.21 7.72 1.72
CA ARG A 202 -20.97 7.18 0.58
C ARG A 202 -20.98 5.63 0.53
N ALA A 203 -20.56 4.94 1.58
CA ALA A 203 -20.46 3.46 1.62
C ALA A 203 -21.77 2.72 1.30
N GLY A 204 -22.93 3.33 1.65
CA GLY A 204 -24.27 2.79 1.33
C GLY A 204 -24.81 3.17 -0.05
N LYS A 205 -24.01 3.84 -0.90
CA LYS A 205 -24.37 4.27 -2.24
C LYS A 205 -23.67 3.43 -3.30
N ALA A 206 -23.96 3.68 -4.59
CA ALA A 206 -23.33 2.95 -5.67
C ALA A 206 -21.82 3.22 -5.78
N LEU A 207 -21.04 2.17 -6.00
CA LEU A 207 -19.68 2.23 -6.51
C LEU A 207 -19.71 1.73 -7.96
N VAL A 208 -19.56 2.64 -8.91
CA VAL A 208 -19.59 2.32 -10.34
C VAL A 208 -18.16 2.32 -10.87
N ALA A 209 -17.72 1.16 -11.35
CA ALA A 209 -16.38 0.99 -11.94
C ALA A 209 -16.43 1.11 -13.47
N VAL A 210 -15.46 1.83 -14.02
CA VAL A 210 -15.25 2.03 -15.46
C VAL A 210 -13.83 1.65 -15.80
N ASP A 211 -13.66 0.65 -16.65
CA ASP A 211 -12.36 0.33 -17.24
C ASP A 211 -12.14 1.20 -18.49
N CYS A 212 -11.18 2.13 -18.39
CA CYS A 212 -10.89 3.08 -19.47
C CYS A 212 -10.03 2.48 -20.60
N SER A 213 -9.47 1.28 -20.41
CA SER A 213 -8.54 0.66 -21.37
C SER A 213 -9.24 -0.13 -22.48
N SER A 214 -10.48 -0.56 -22.24
CA SER A 214 -11.15 -1.59 -23.05
C SER A 214 -12.04 -1.05 -24.17
N LEU A 215 -12.26 0.27 -24.25
CA LEU A 215 -13.27 0.88 -25.11
C LEU A 215 -12.66 1.81 -26.19
N THR A 216 -13.22 1.81 -27.39
CA THR A 216 -12.95 2.85 -28.39
C THR A 216 -13.51 4.18 -27.89
N GLU A 217 -13.00 5.30 -28.40
CA GLU A 217 -13.38 6.66 -27.97
C GLU A 217 -14.90 6.87 -27.98
N THR A 218 -15.59 6.47 -29.06
CA THR A 218 -17.04 6.62 -29.22
C THR A 218 -17.82 5.78 -28.22
N LEU A 219 -17.37 4.54 -27.98
CA LEU A 219 -18.00 3.65 -27.01
C LEU A 219 -17.74 4.15 -25.58
N PHE A 220 -16.55 4.60 -25.30
CA PHE A 220 -16.20 5.16 -23.99
C PHE A 220 -17.09 6.37 -23.64
N GLU A 221 -17.27 7.30 -24.59
CA GLU A 221 -18.16 8.44 -24.39
C GLU A 221 -19.61 8.03 -24.13
N SER A 222 -20.12 7.10 -24.94
CA SER A 222 -21.49 6.59 -24.83
C SER A 222 -21.71 5.81 -23.54
N GLU A 223 -20.76 5.00 -23.08
CA GLU A 223 -20.89 4.27 -21.82
C GLU A 223 -20.78 5.22 -20.63
N LEU A 224 -19.83 6.14 -20.63
CA LEU A 224 -19.58 7.04 -19.51
C LEU A 224 -20.71 8.09 -19.35
N PHE A 225 -21.10 8.77 -20.42
CA PHE A 225 -22.05 9.90 -20.37
C PHE A 225 -23.47 9.54 -20.81
N GLY A 226 -23.66 8.37 -21.46
CA GLY A 226 -24.92 7.98 -22.04
C GLY A 226 -25.15 8.60 -23.42
N HIS A 227 -26.21 8.17 -24.11
CA HIS A 227 -26.58 8.68 -25.40
C HIS A 227 -28.09 8.78 -25.59
N GLU A 228 -28.52 9.69 -26.47
CA GLU A 228 -29.90 9.78 -26.92
C GLU A 228 -30.09 8.91 -28.17
N ARG A 229 -31.33 8.52 -28.44
CA ARG A 229 -31.70 7.80 -29.65
C ARG A 229 -31.25 8.57 -30.91
N GLY A 230 -30.58 7.91 -31.83
CA GLY A 230 -30.07 8.50 -33.07
C GLY A 230 -28.75 9.28 -32.93
N ALA A 231 -28.09 9.24 -31.78
CA ALA A 231 -26.84 9.93 -31.54
C ALA A 231 -25.66 9.44 -32.43
N PHE A 232 -25.69 8.20 -32.84
CA PHE A 232 -24.74 7.55 -33.77
C PHE A 232 -25.37 6.33 -34.46
N THR A 233 -24.71 5.79 -35.47
CA THR A 233 -25.18 4.59 -36.18
C THR A 233 -25.23 3.41 -35.20
N GLY A 234 -26.45 2.90 -34.93
CA GLY A 234 -26.70 1.84 -33.94
C GLY A 234 -27.33 2.31 -32.64
N ALA A 235 -27.47 3.61 -32.39
CA ALA A 235 -28.18 4.17 -31.23
C ALA A 235 -29.71 4.08 -31.41
N THR A 236 -30.26 2.88 -31.27
CA THR A 236 -31.70 2.62 -31.49
C THR A 236 -32.58 3.05 -30.34
N ALA A 237 -32.03 3.22 -29.13
CA ALA A 237 -32.69 3.66 -27.93
C ALA A 237 -31.82 4.65 -27.12
N THR A 238 -32.42 5.43 -26.24
CA THR A 238 -31.70 6.26 -25.26
C THR A 238 -31.13 5.35 -24.16
N LYS A 239 -29.88 5.57 -23.78
CA LYS A 239 -29.17 4.84 -22.70
C LYS A 239 -28.59 5.79 -21.68
N PRO A 240 -28.89 5.65 -20.36
CA PRO A 240 -28.22 6.40 -19.32
C PRO A 240 -26.75 6.00 -19.22
N GLY A 241 -25.87 6.95 -18.88
CA GLY A 241 -24.43 6.72 -18.71
C GLY A 241 -24.05 6.28 -17.30
N LEU A 242 -22.81 5.78 -17.17
CA LEU A 242 -22.26 5.35 -15.89
C LEU A 242 -22.10 6.51 -14.90
N VAL A 243 -21.89 7.75 -15.36
CA VAL A 243 -21.91 8.97 -14.54
C VAL A 243 -23.25 9.17 -13.86
N GLU A 244 -24.36 8.94 -14.58
CA GLU A 244 -25.72 9.02 -14.03
C GLU A 244 -25.95 7.93 -12.97
N ALA A 245 -25.52 6.71 -13.24
CA ALA A 245 -25.60 5.58 -12.32
C ALA A 245 -24.74 5.77 -11.06
N ALA A 246 -23.63 6.52 -11.15
CA ALA A 246 -22.76 6.83 -10.02
C ALA A 246 -23.22 8.03 -9.19
N SER A 247 -24.28 8.75 -9.61
CA SER A 247 -24.72 9.97 -8.92
C SER A 247 -25.18 9.68 -7.48
N GLY A 248 -24.73 10.49 -6.54
CA GLY A 248 -24.86 10.27 -5.09
C GLY A 248 -23.81 9.30 -4.51
N GLY A 249 -23.06 8.59 -5.36
CA GLY A 249 -22.09 7.55 -5.00
C GLY A 249 -20.65 7.87 -5.36
N THR A 250 -19.93 6.84 -5.81
CA THR A 250 -18.51 6.92 -6.20
C THR A 250 -18.32 6.38 -7.61
N LEU A 251 -17.63 7.14 -8.46
CA LEU A 251 -17.17 6.70 -9.76
C LEU A 251 -15.71 6.25 -9.65
N PHE A 252 -15.43 4.99 -9.96
CA PHE A 252 -14.08 4.44 -10.02
C PHE A 252 -13.64 4.35 -11.49
N LEU A 253 -12.59 5.09 -11.85
CA LEU A 253 -11.99 5.11 -13.17
C LEU A 253 -10.70 4.29 -13.14
N ASP A 254 -10.72 3.07 -13.66
CA ASP A 254 -9.51 2.24 -13.76
C ASP A 254 -8.77 2.54 -15.05
N GLU A 255 -7.44 2.57 -14.97
CA GLU A 255 -6.49 2.86 -16.05
C GLU A 255 -6.77 4.21 -16.75
N VAL A 256 -6.87 5.31 -15.95
CA VAL A 256 -7.13 6.67 -16.48
C VAL A 256 -6.09 7.17 -17.50
N GLY A 257 -4.88 6.62 -17.49
CA GLY A 257 -3.85 6.89 -18.50
C GLY A 257 -4.22 6.41 -19.90
N ASP A 258 -5.27 5.60 -20.06
CA ASP A 258 -5.76 5.13 -21.38
C ASP A 258 -6.89 5.99 -21.96
N ILE A 259 -7.39 6.98 -21.21
CA ILE A 259 -8.46 7.87 -21.66
C ILE A 259 -8.00 8.72 -22.87
N PRO A 260 -8.70 8.68 -24.01
CA PRO A 260 -8.38 9.51 -25.18
C PRO A 260 -8.42 11.02 -24.86
N LEU A 261 -7.53 11.81 -25.45
CA LEU A 261 -7.44 13.26 -25.20
C LEU A 261 -8.77 14.02 -25.30
N PRO A 262 -9.65 13.77 -26.30
CA PRO A 262 -10.95 14.46 -26.36
C PRO A 262 -11.83 14.15 -25.15
N MET A 263 -11.73 12.92 -24.62
CA MET A 263 -12.50 12.48 -23.45
C MET A 263 -11.96 13.08 -22.15
N GLN A 264 -10.65 13.34 -22.07
CA GLN A 264 -10.04 14.01 -20.93
C GLN A 264 -10.66 15.41 -20.70
N VAL A 265 -10.98 16.14 -21.78
CA VAL A 265 -11.65 17.46 -21.69
C VAL A 265 -13.05 17.34 -21.10
N LYS A 266 -13.83 16.32 -21.53
CA LYS A 266 -15.20 16.10 -21.03
C LYS A 266 -15.19 15.64 -19.57
N LEU A 267 -14.23 14.79 -19.21
CA LEU A 267 -14.03 14.35 -17.85
C LEU A 267 -13.61 15.51 -16.93
N LEU A 268 -12.69 16.36 -17.37
CA LEU A 268 -12.31 17.57 -16.62
C LEU A 268 -13.51 18.44 -16.30
N ARG A 269 -14.37 18.71 -17.29
CA ARG A 269 -15.59 19.49 -17.08
C ARG A 269 -16.51 18.85 -16.04
N LEU A 270 -16.69 17.52 -16.09
CA LEU A 270 -17.48 16.80 -15.10
C LEU A 270 -16.88 16.96 -13.68
N LEU A 271 -15.56 16.87 -13.55
CA LEU A 271 -14.86 16.98 -12.27
C LEU A 271 -14.89 18.40 -11.67
N GLU A 272 -14.92 19.43 -12.53
CA GLU A 272 -14.92 20.83 -12.09
C GLU A 272 -16.32 21.33 -11.73
N THR A 273 -17.29 21.05 -12.60
CA THR A 273 -18.61 21.64 -12.52
C THR A 273 -19.71 20.68 -12.07
N GLY A 274 -19.41 19.38 -12.01
CA GLY A 274 -20.42 18.34 -11.77
C GLY A 274 -21.38 18.17 -12.94
N THR A 275 -21.10 18.76 -14.13
CA THR A 275 -22.03 18.77 -15.26
C THR A 275 -21.52 18.00 -16.47
N TYR A 276 -22.44 17.39 -17.19
CA TYR A 276 -22.16 16.64 -18.41
C TYR A 276 -23.34 16.69 -19.39
N ARG A 277 -23.15 16.16 -20.60
CA ARG A 277 -24.20 16.00 -21.61
C ARG A 277 -24.16 14.59 -22.17
N ARG A 278 -25.30 14.02 -22.49
CA ARG A 278 -25.39 12.76 -23.26
C ARG A 278 -24.95 13.00 -24.71
N VAL A 279 -24.41 11.97 -25.34
CA VAL A 279 -24.08 12.01 -26.77
C VAL A 279 -25.37 12.27 -27.57
N GLY A 280 -25.32 13.22 -28.49
CA GLY A 280 -26.49 13.64 -29.28
C GLY A 280 -27.47 14.58 -28.56
N SER A 281 -27.16 15.05 -27.34
CA SER A 281 -27.99 15.99 -26.58
C SER A 281 -27.26 17.30 -26.26
N THR A 282 -28.03 18.39 -26.28
CA THR A 282 -27.58 19.72 -25.80
C THR A 282 -27.95 19.96 -24.34
N GLU A 283 -28.81 19.11 -23.75
CA GLU A 283 -29.28 19.23 -22.38
C GLU A 283 -28.11 19.08 -21.39
N LEU A 284 -27.98 20.05 -20.48
CA LEU A 284 -26.99 20.02 -19.41
C LEU A 284 -27.53 19.21 -18.23
N ARG A 285 -26.84 18.18 -17.81
CA ARG A 285 -27.15 17.32 -16.67
C ARG A 285 -26.13 17.52 -15.57
N HIS A 286 -26.55 17.26 -14.34
CA HIS A 286 -25.69 17.36 -13.15
C HIS A 286 -25.57 16.00 -12.48
N ALA A 287 -24.33 15.67 -12.01
CA ALA A 287 -24.05 14.48 -11.21
C ALA A 287 -23.23 14.86 -9.98
N ASP A 288 -23.70 14.42 -8.81
CA ASP A 288 -22.93 14.51 -7.56
C ASP A 288 -22.14 13.21 -7.38
N ILE A 289 -20.88 13.19 -7.81
CA ILE A 289 -20.03 12.01 -7.74
C ILE A 289 -18.73 12.28 -6.97
N ARG A 290 -18.30 11.30 -6.19
CA ARG A 290 -16.92 11.22 -5.72
C ARG A 290 -16.10 10.41 -6.71
N VAL A 291 -14.89 10.86 -7.05
CA VAL A 291 -14.04 10.17 -8.03
C VAL A 291 -12.86 9.50 -7.33
N VAL A 292 -12.65 8.23 -7.66
CA VAL A 292 -11.42 7.47 -7.39
C VAL A 292 -10.87 7.04 -8.73
N ALA A 293 -9.63 7.40 -9.04
CA ALA A 293 -8.97 7.07 -10.29
C ALA A 293 -7.79 6.13 -10.04
N ALA A 294 -7.44 5.29 -11.00
CA ALA A 294 -6.30 4.40 -10.89
C ALA A 294 -5.52 4.31 -12.20
N THR A 295 -4.21 4.13 -12.12
CA THR A 295 -3.36 3.85 -13.28
C THR A 295 -2.07 3.14 -12.87
N HIS A 296 -1.51 2.38 -13.81
CA HIS A 296 -0.14 1.86 -13.71
C HIS A 296 0.84 2.65 -14.59
N ARG A 297 0.35 3.63 -15.36
CA ARG A 297 1.17 4.43 -16.27
C ARG A 297 1.82 5.60 -15.54
N ASP A 298 2.98 6.01 -16.06
CA ASP A 298 3.68 7.22 -15.65
C ASP A 298 2.99 8.45 -16.28
N LEU A 299 2.10 9.09 -15.49
CA LEU A 299 1.35 10.26 -15.94
C LEU A 299 2.26 11.49 -16.17
N ASP A 300 3.36 11.63 -15.41
CA ASP A 300 4.30 12.74 -15.59
C ASP A 300 4.95 12.68 -16.99
N ARG A 301 5.39 11.49 -17.38
CA ARG A 301 5.88 11.26 -18.73
C ARG A 301 4.81 11.47 -19.80
N MET A 302 3.57 11.03 -19.54
CA MET A 302 2.46 11.20 -20.48
C MET A 302 2.09 12.68 -20.67
N MET A 303 2.18 13.51 -19.62
CA MET A 303 1.99 14.97 -19.71
C MET A 303 3.10 15.60 -20.55
N ALA A 304 4.36 15.24 -20.31
CA ALA A 304 5.50 15.71 -21.10
C ALA A 304 5.38 15.32 -22.59
N ASP A 305 4.82 14.14 -22.88
CA ASP A 305 4.57 13.65 -24.26
C ASP A 305 3.27 14.24 -24.88
N GLY A 306 2.51 15.08 -24.17
CA GLY A 306 1.23 15.63 -24.64
C GLY A 306 0.10 14.61 -24.76
N ARG A 307 0.21 13.43 -24.13
CA ARG A 307 -0.79 12.35 -24.15
C ARG A 307 -1.76 12.39 -22.97
N PHE A 308 -1.45 13.18 -21.96
CA PHE A 308 -2.32 13.42 -20.81
C PHE A 308 -2.33 14.90 -20.47
N ARG A 309 -3.48 15.46 -20.13
CA ARG A 309 -3.63 16.89 -19.83
C ARG A 309 -3.23 17.18 -18.39
N GLU A 310 -2.47 18.23 -18.20
CA GLU A 310 -1.98 18.68 -16.90
C GLU A 310 -3.14 19.15 -15.98
N ASP A 311 -4.13 19.85 -16.54
CA ASP A 311 -5.30 20.32 -15.79
C ASP A 311 -6.14 19.15 -15.24
N LEU A 312 -6.33 18.10 -16.02
CA LEU A 312 -7.01 16.88 -15.57
C LEU A 312 -6.19 16.17 -14.48
N TYR A 313 -4.88 16.08 -14.65
CA TYR A 313 -4.00 15.46 -13.65
C TYR A 313 -4.18 16.11 -12.28
N TYR A 314 -4.07 17.44 -12.17
CA TYR A 314 -4.24 18.12 -10.89
C TYR A 314 -5.63 17.95 -10.28
N ARG A 315 -6.66 17.80 -11.11
CA ARG A 315 -8.02 17.57 -10.60
C ARG A 315 -8.23 16.14 -10.09
N LEU A 316 -7.60 15.14 -10.71
CA LEU A 316 -7.63 13.75 -10.26
C LEU A 316 -6.68 13.51 -9.09
N CYS A 317 -5.49 14.11 -9.11
CA CYS A 317 -4.40 13.92 -8.14
C CYS A 317 -4.54 14.83 -6.90
N THR A 318 -5.77 15.04 -6.41
CA THR A 318 -5.97 15.79 -5.15
C THR A 318 -5.37 15.03 -3.97
N PHE A 319 -5.49 13.71 -3.95
CA PHE A 319 -4.89 12.86 -2.94
C PHE A 319 -4.31 11.59 -3.59
N PRO A 320 -3.00 11.56 -3.85
CA PRO A 320 -2.34 10.39 -4.41
C PRO A 320 -2.07 9.32 -3.36
N ILE A 321 -2.29 8.06 -3.74
CA ILE A 321 -1.93 6.88 -2.94
C ILE A 321 -1.12 5.94 -3.81
N ALA A 322 0.15 5.72 -3.45
CA ALA A 322 0.99 4.74 -4.09
C ALA A 322 0.76 3.36 -3.48
N LEU A 323 0.47 2.36 -4.33
CA LEU A 323 0.34 0.97 -3.92
C LEU A 323 1.70 0.28 -4.04
N PRO A 324 2.23 -0.28 -2.94
CA PRO A 324 3.50 -0.98 -2.99
C PRO A 324 3.39 -2.25 -3.84
N PRO A 325 4.37 -2.53 -4.72
CA PRO A 325 4.45 -3.80 -5.43
C PRO A 325 4.73 -4.94 -4.44
N LEU A 326 4.36 -6.17 -4.82
CA LEU A 326 4.43 -7.33 -3.92
C LEU A 326 5.86 -7.60 -3.41
N ARG A 327 6.87 -7.34 -4.21
CA ARG A 327 8.30 -7.47 -3.84
C ARG A 327 8.75 -6.54 -2.70
N GLU A 328 8.03 -5.43 -2.46
CA GLU A 328 8.28 -4.49 -1.36
C GLU A 328 7.43 -4.79 -0.12
N ARG A 329 6.55 -5.79 -0.21
CA ARG A 329 5.63 -6.21 0.85
C ARG A 329 6.19 -7.43 1.57
N GLU A 330 7.30 -7.23 2.28
CA GLU A 330 8.02 -8.27 2.99
C GLU A 330 7.09 -9.01 3.99
N GLY A 331 7.09 -10.34 3.93
CA GLY A 331 6.26 -11.21 4.78
C GLY A 331 4.80 -11.35 4.32
N ASP A 332 4.29 -10.49 3.42
CA ASP A 332 2.88 -10.55 3.01
C ASP A 332 2.54 -11.75 2.12
N ILE A 333 3.52 -12.33 1.40
CA ILE A 333 3.30 -13.55 0.61
C ILE A 333 2.82 -14.70 1.51
N ALA A 334 3.37 -14.81 2.73
CA ALA A 334 2.97 -15.86 3.68
C ALA A 334 1.50 -15.74 4.13
N LEU A 335 0.94 -14.53 4.12
CA LEU A 335 -0.47 -14.28 4.42
C LEU A 335 -1.36 -14.40 3.18
N LEU A 336 -0.87 -13.89 2.05
CA LEU A 336 -1.65 -13.85 0.80
C LEU A 336 -1.79 -15.22 0.14
N ALA A 337 -0.72 -16.04 0.15
CA ALA A 337 -0.73 -17.29 -0.58
C ALA A 337 -1.77 -18.31 -0.06
N PRO A 338 -1.91 -18.55 1.26
CA PRO A 338 -2.99 -19.42 1.77
C PRO A 338 -4.38 -18.87 1.43
N ALA A 339 -4.61 -17.56 1.64
CA ALA A 339 -5.89 -16.92 1.36
C ALA A 339 -6.29 -16.98 -0.11
N LEU A 340 -5.32 -16.82 -1.01
CA LEU A 340 -5.55 -16.93 -2.45
C LEU A 340 -5.78 -18.38 -2.86
N LEU A 341 -5.00 -19.32 -2.30
CA LEU A 341 -5.16 -20.76 -2.60
C LEU A 341 -6.54 -21.24 -2.21
N GLU A 342 -7.03 -20.90 -1.02
CA GLU A 342 -8.39 -21.25 -0.57
C GLU A 342 -9.46 -20.78 -1.57
N ARG A 343 -9.32 -19.55 -2.10
CA ARG A 343 -10.29 -18.97 -3.05
C ARG A 343 -10.22 -19.62 -4.43
N VAL A 344 -9.01 -19.92 -4.94
CA VAL A 344 -8.85 -20.47 -6.29
C VAL A 344 -9.06 -21.96 -6.34
N ALA A 345 -8.87 -22.67 -5.23
CA ALA A 345 -9.05 -24.11 -5.13
C ALA A 345 -10.48 -24.55 -4.80
N ALA A 346 -11.34 -23.62 -4.38
CA ALA A 346 -12.70 -23.95 -3.96
C ALA A 346 -13.45 -24.79 -5.03
N PRO A 347 -14.18 -25.87 -4.63
CA PRO A 347 -14.50 -26.26 -3.26
C PRO A 347 -13.44 -27.15 -2.54
N ARG A 348 -12.30 -27.44 -3.18
CA ARG A 348 -11.22 -28.23 -2.57
C ARG A 348 -10.54 -27.43 -1.47
N ARG A 349 -10.12 -28.07 -0.38
CA ARG A 349 -9.36 -27.46 0.73
C ARG A 349 -7.88 -27.86 0.61
N LEU A 350 -7.15 -27.14 -0.24
CA LEU A 350 -5.72 -27.38 -0.41
C LEU A 350 -4.90 -26.62 0.61
N GLN A 351 -3.78 -27.20 1.01
CA GLN A 351 -2.79 -26.56 1.91
C GLN A 351 -1.46 -26.38 1.17
N LEU A 352 -0.70 -25.35 1.52
CA LEU A 352 0.67 -25.16 1.04
C LEU A 352 1.67 -25.84 1.98
N SER A 353 2.58 -26.64 1.42
CA SER A 353 3.69 -27.17 2.20
C SER A 353 4.69 -26.04 2.55
N ALA A 354 5.53 -26.27 3.58
CA ALA A 354 6.59 -25.33 3.95
C ALA A 354 7.57 -25.08 2.79
N SER A 355 7.88 -26.11 1.99
CA SER A 355 8.76 -26.02 0.81
C SER A 355 8.14 -25.19 -0.31
N ALA A 356 6.85 -25.38 -0.59
CA ALA A 356 6.11 -24.55 -1.55
C ALA A 356 6.09 -23.07 -1.11
N MET A 357 5.82 -22.80 0.16
CA MET A 357 5.84 -21.45 0.71
C MET A 357 7.21 -20.78 0.59
N ALA A 358 8.29 -21.48 0.92
CA ALA A 358 9.65 -20.97 0.79
C ALA A 358 9.98 -20.61 -0.67
N LEU A 359 9.54 -21.44 -1.62
CA LEU A 359 9.73 -21.17 -3.05
C LEU A 359 8.92 -19.94 -3.52
N LEU A 360 7.69 -19.75 -3.04
CA LEU A 360 6.88 -18.58 -3.36
C LEU A 360 7.50 -17.27 -2.83
N GLN A 361 8.08 -17.30 -1.62
CA GLN A 361 8.67 -16.11 -0.99
C GLN A 361 9.88 -15.54 -1.73
N VAL A 362 10.60 -16.36 -2.50
CA VAL A 362 11.78 -15.91 -3.27
C VAL A 362 11.43 -15.46 -4.69
N GLN A 363 10.19 -15.60 -5.14
CA GLN A 363 9.78 -15.17 -6.46
C GLN A 363 9.58 -13.65 -6.54
N PRO A 364 10.00 -12.98 -7.62
CA PRO A 364 9.92 -11.52 -7.76
C PRO A 364 8.51 -10.99 -8.06
N PHE A 365 7.59 -11.82 -8.55
CA PHE A 365 6.21 -11.48 -8.94
C PHE A 365 6.05 -10.13 -9.67
N PRO A 366 6.59 -9.94 -10.88
CA PRO A 366 6.41 -8.70 -11.63
C PRO A 366 4.94 -8.39 -11.94
N GLY A 367 4.06 -9.39 -11.99
CA GLY A 367 2.60 -9.23 -12.09
C GLY A 367 1.89 -9.15 -10.74
N ASN A 368 2.66 -8.96 -9.65
CA ASN A 368 2.17 -8.74 -8.29
C ASN A 368 1.19 -9.82 -7.79
N VAL A 369 0.14 -9.43 -7.05
CA VAL A 369 -0.85 -10.36 -6.49
C VAL A 369 -1.63 -11.11 -7.58
N ARG A 370 -1.82 -10.50 -8.77
CA ARG A 370 -2.48 -11.17 -9.91
C ARG A 370 -1.64 -12.35 -10.40
N GLU A 371 -0.33 -12.20 -10.49
CA GLU A 371 0.57 -13.28 -10.89
C GLU A 371 0.63 -14.38 -9.83
N LEU A 372 0.76 -14.01 -8.54
CA LEU A 372 0.72 -14.95 -7.43
C LEU A 372 -0.58 -15.79 -7.46
N ARG A 373 -1.74 -15.14 -7.64
CA ARG A 373 -3.03 -15.83 -7.74
C ARG A 373 -3.05 -16.82 -8.90
N ASN A 374 -2.64 -16.38 -10.10
CA ASN A 374 -2.65 -17.24 -11.29
C ASN A 374 -1.66 -18.42 -11.15
N LEU A 375 -0.53 -18.22 -10.46
CA LEU A 375 0.42 -19.27 -10.16
C LEU A 375 -0.18 -20.30 -9.20
N LEU A 376 -0.84 -19.86 -8.14
CA LEU A 376 -1.52 -20.74 -7.19
C LEU A 376 -2.68 -21.51 -7.83
N GLU A 377 -3.44 -20.86 -8.71
CA GLU A 377 -4.52 -21.52 -9.48
C GLU A 377 -3.95 -22.65 -10.37
N ARG A 378 -2.84 -22.43 -11.07
CA ARG A 378 -2.16 -23.49 -11.83
C ARG A 378 -1.64 -24.59 -10.93
N ALA A 379 -0.98 -24.25 -9.82
CA ALA A 379 -0.47 -25.25 -8.88
C ALA A 379 -1.59 -26.10 -8.27
N ALA A 380 -2.74 -25.50 -7.98
CA ALA A 380 -3.93 -26.20 -7.50
C ALA A 380 -4.50 -27.19 -8.55
N LEU A 381 -4.45 -26.82 -9.83
CA LEU A 381 -4.87 -27.70 -10.94
C LEU A 381 -3.91 -28.87 -11.19
N LEU A 382 -2.61 -28.69 -10.90
CA LEU A 382 -1.58 -29.72 -11.03
C LEU A 382 -1.51 -30.66 -9.83
N CYS A 383 -2.13 -30.28 -8.71
CA CYS A 383 -2.15 -31.05 -7.49
C CYS A 383 -3.35 -31.99 -7.43
N ASP A 384 -3.12 -33.31 -7.45
CA ASP A 384 -4.17 -34.31 -7.30
C ASP A 384 -4.55 -34.57 -5.82
N GLY A 385 -3.63 -34.32 -4.89
CA GLY A 385 -3.82 -34.48 -3.45
C GLY A 385 -4.37 -33.25 -2.74
N ASP A 386 -4.21 -33.19 -1.40
CA ASP A 386 -4.68 -32.07 -0.57
C ASP A 386 -3.56 -31.06 -0.24
N VAL A 387 -2.30 -31.34 -0.64
CA VAL A 387 -1.15 -30.52 -0.32
C VAL A 387 -0.41 -30.11 -1.59
N VAL A 388 -0.33 -28.81 -1.84
CA VAL A 388 0.49 -28.21 -2.90
C VAL A 388 1.92 -28.12 -2.37
N ASP A 389 2.86 -28.84 -2.97
CA ASP A 389 4.28 -28.83 -2.61
C ASP A 389 5.14 -28.02 -3.59
N ALA A 390 6.46 -28.01 -3.38
CA ALA A 390 7.38 -27.26 -4.21
C ALA A 390 7.36 -27.71 -5.68
N THR A 391 7.15 -29.00 -5.96
CA THR A 391 7.14 -29.54 -7.33
C THR A 391 5.97 -29.00 -8.13
N HIS A 392 4.78 -28.92 -7.53
CA HIS A 392 3.59 -28.32 -8.15
C HIS A 392 3.82 -26.81 -8.45
N VAL A 393 4.49 -26.08 -7.53
CA VAL A 393 4.81 -24.67 -7.74
C VAL A 393 5.84 -24.49 -8.85
N GLU A 394 6.89 -25.31 -8.90
CA GLU A 394 7.92 -25.29 -9.96
C GLU A 394 7.29 -25.56 -11.33
N GLU A 395 6.43 -26.58 -11.43
CA GLU A 395 5.71 -26.91 -12.66
C GLU A 395 4.74 -25.79 -13.07
N ALA A 396 4.05 -25.20 -12.13
CA ALA A 396 3.18 -24.04 -12.37
C ALA A 396 3.95 -22.82 -12.86
N ILE A 397 5.19 -22.59 -12.36
CA ILE A 397 6.10 -21.54 -12.86
C ILE A 397 6.52 -21.86 -14.30
N ALA A 398 6.96 -23.10 -14.55
CA ALA A 398 7.40 -23.55 -15.87
C ALA A 398 6.30 -23.40 -16.92
N THR A 399 5.09 -23.85 -16.60
CA THR A 399 3.89 -23.75 -17.46
C THR A 399 3.46 -22.31 -17.71
N GLY A 400 3.68 -21.39 -16.73
CA GLY A 400 3.33 -19.99 -16.86
C GLY A 400 4.35 -19.14 -17.64
N ARG A 401 5.54 -19.66 -17.93
CA ARG A 401 6.55 -18.95 -18.72
C ARG A 401 6.13 -18.92 -20.18
N ARG A 402 6.02 -17.72 -20.75
CA ARG A 402 5.81 -17.58 -22.21
C ARG A 402 6.99 -18.21 -22.93
N PRO A 403 6.77 -19.11 -23.92
CA PRO A 403 7.85 -19.60 -24.77
C PRO A 403 8.53 -18.40 -25.44
N GLY A 404 9.83 -18.23 -25.26
CA GLY A 404 10.63 -17.19 -25.91
C GLY A 404 11.05 -15.98 -25.08
N ARG A 405 10.62 -15.84 -23.83
CA ARG A 405 11.18 -14.80 -22.94
C ARG A 405 12.26 -15.44 -22.04
N ALA A 406 13.51 -15.34 -22.46
CA ALA A 406 14.66 -15.66 -21.61
C ALA A 406 14.52 -14.88 -20.27
N PRO A 407 14.95 -15.45 -19.12
CA PRO A 407 14.95 -14.72 -17.87
C PRO A 407 15.64 -13.38 -18.11
N ALA A 408 14.97 -12.29 -17.71
CA ALA A 408 15.61 -10.97 -17.74
C ALA A 408 16.90 -11.08 -16.95
N ALA A 409 18.03 -10.86 -17.63
CA ALA A 409 19.32 -10.77 -16.96
C ALA A 409 19.17 -9.78 -15.79
N PRO A 410 19.80 -10.05 -14.63
CA PRO A 410 19.74 -9.11 -13.52
C PRO A 410 20.13 -7.72 -14.04
N PRO A 411 19.44 -6.65 -13.59
CA PRO A 411 19.72 -5.30 -14.07
C PRO A 411 21.21 -5.02 -13.83
N LEU A 412 21.93 -4.78 -14.92
CA LEU A 412 23.31 -4.29 -14.84
C LEU A 412 23.30 -3.06 -13.92
N PRO A 413 24.26 -2.91 -13.02
CA PRO A 413 24.33 -1.76 -12.14
C PRO A 413 24.27 -0.49 -12.98
N ARG A 414 23.27 0.37 -12.67
CA ARG A 414 23.12 1.66 -13.33
C ARG A 414 24.39 2.46 -13.08
N SER A 415 25.17 2.66 -14.11
CA SER A 415 26.27 3.64 -14.10
C SER A 415 25.70 5.03 -13.82
N PRO A 416 26.36 5.86 -13.00
CA PRO A 416 25.92 7.23 -12.76
C PRO A 416 25.83 8.00 -14.09
N ALA A 417 24.76 8.75 -14.24
CA ALA A 417 24.46 9.58 -15.39
C ALA A 417 25.60 10.59 -15.64
N GLY A 418 26.32 10.38 -16.75
CA GLY A 418 27.37 11.27 -17.21
C GLY A 418 28.08 10.69 -18.42
N THR A 419 27.75 11.23 -19.60
CA THR A 419 28.38 11.04 -20.91
C THR A 419 28.31 9.63 -21.52
N THR A 420 27.37 9.48 -22.43
CA THR A 420 27.18 8.32 -23.32
C THR A 420 28.13 8.38 -24.52
N ASP A 421 29.44 8.27 -24.28
CA ASP A 421 30.39 7.96 -25.35
C ASP A 421 30.69 6.45 -25.35
N LEU A 422 30.40 5.79 -26.49
CA LEU A 422 30.68 4.36 -26.68
C LEU A 422 32.11 3.99 -26.30
N ARG A 423 33.07 4.91 -26.48
CA ARG A 423 34.48 4.71 -26.10
C ARG A 423 34.70 4.69 -24.60
N SER A 424 33.94 5.46 -23.82
CA SER A 424 34.03 5.44 -22.34
C SER A 424 33.46 4.15 -21.78
N LEU A 425 32.35 3.67 -22.31
CA LEU A 425 31.74 2.38 -21.95
C LEU A 425 32.67 1.19 -22.28
N GLU A 426 33.27 1.19 -23.48
CA GLU A 426 34.24 0.17 -23.89
C GLU A 426 35.46 0.18 -22.98
N ARG A 427 35.99 1.36 -22.62
CA ARG A 427 37.12 1.53 -21.72
C ARG A 427 36.85 1.00 -20.33
N ASP A 428 35.69 1.35 -19.74
CA ASP A 428 35.35 0.96 -18.36
C ASP A 428 35.06 -0.54 -18.28
N THR A 429 34.42 -1.10 -19.30
CA THR A 429 34.20 -2.57 -19.41
C THR A 429 35.49 -3.33 -19.54
N LEU A 430 36.43 -2.90 -20.40
CA LEU A 430 37.75 -3.53 -20.56
C LEU A 430 38.59 -3.37 -19.31
N ARG A 431 38.53 -2.24 -18.60
CA ARG A 431 39.22 -2.03 -17.33
C ARG A 431 38.73 -3.02 -16.26
N ALA A 432 37.40 -3.18 -16.11
CA ALA A 432 36.83 -4.11 -15.17
C ALA A 432 37.21 -5.58 -15.47
N LEU A 433 37.20 -5.96 -16.74
CA LEU A 433 37.60 -7.32 -17.16
C LEU A 433 39.09 -7.62 -16.96
N VAL A 434 39.94 -6.65 -17.19
CA VAL A 434 41.40 -6.78 -16.93
C VAL A 434 41.66 -6.87 -15.43
N ALA A 435 41.00 -6.06 -14.60
CA ALA A 435 41.14 -6.08 -13.15
C ALA A 435 40.62 -7.37 -12.50
N ALA A 436 39.59 -7.99 -13.09
CA ALA A 436 38.98 -9.22 -12.60
C ALA A 436 39.69 -10.49 -13.11
N HIS A 437 40.63 -10.37 -14.07
CA HIS A 437 41.32 -11.54 -14.66
C HIS A 437 42.68 -11.76 -14.03
N THR A 438 42.86 -12.87 -13.34
CA THR A 438 44.13 -13.27 -12.68
C THR A 438 45.02 -14.19 -13.52
N GLY A 439 44.62 -14.51 -14.77
CA GLY A 439 45.31 -15.39 -15.69
C GLY A 439 46.16 -14.67 -16.77
N LYS A 440 46.68 -15.46 -17.74
CA LYS A 440 47.44 -14.91 -18.88
C LYS A 440 46.55 -14.10 -19.81
N ARG A 441 47.08 -13.01 -20.39
CA ARG A 441 46.33 -12.13 -21.34
C ARG A 441 45.80 -12.87 -22.59
N ALA A 442 46.50 -13.97 -23.00
CA ALA A 442 46.02 -14.84 -24.06
C ALA A 442 44.66 -15.51 -23.72
N GLU A 443 44.48 -15.92 -22.48
CA GLU A 443 43.21 -16.52 -22.00
C GLU A 443 42.07 -15.50 -21.98
N LEU A 444 42.36 -14.25 -21.58
CA LEU A 444 41.39 -13.16 -21.64
C LEU A 444 41.01 -12.84 -23.10
N ALA A 445 41.95 -12.82 -24.03
CA ALA A 445 41.69 -12.62 -25.45
C ALA A 445 40.79 -13.72 -26.03
N ALA A 446 41.06 -14.99 -25.72
CA ALA A 446 40.23 -16.13 -26.13
C ALA A 446 38.80 -16.03 -25.56
N ARG A 447 38.64 -15.63 -24.28
CA ARG A 447 37.36 -15.44 -23.62
C ARG A 447 36.55 -14.28 -24.21
N LEU A 448 37.22 -13.26 -24.73
CA LEU A 448 36.60 -12.13 -25.40
C LEU A 448 36.35 -12.37 -26.90
N GLY A 449 36.71 -13.52 -27.44
CA GLY A 449 36.55 -13.88 -28.85
C GLY A 449 37.41 -13.02 -29.80
N VAL A 450 38.55 -12.47 -29.32
CA VAL A 450 39.45 -11.62 -30.10
C VAL A 450 40.89 -12.19 -30.11
N SER A 451 41.68 -11.83 -31.12
CA SER A 451 43.10 -12.19 -31.10
C SER A 451 43.86 -11.41 -30.01
N GLU A 452 44.91 -12.03 -29.44
CA GLU A 452 45.76 -11.38 -28.44
C GLU A 452 46.32 -10.03 -28.93
N ARG A 453 46.69 -9.94 -30.21
CA ARG A 453 47.14 -8.70 -30.86
C ARG A 453 46.06 -7.64 -30.88
N THR A 454 44.79 -8.02 -31.07
CA THR A 454 43.64 -7.09 -31.05
C THR A 454 43.38 -6.59 -29.64
N LEU A 455 43.47 -7.45 -28.62
CA LEU A 455 43.31 -7.06 -27.23
C LEU A 455 44.39 -6.05 -26.83
N TYR A 456 45.70 -6.36 -27.10
CA TYR A 456 46.79 -5.44 -26.80
C TYR A 456 46.66 -4.08 -27.50
N ARG A 457 46.23 -4.04 -28.77
CA ARG A 457 45.97 -2.80 -29.49
C ARG A 457 44.88 -1.97 -28.82
N LYS A 458 43.79 -2.62 -28.36
CA LYS A 458 42.69 -1.94 -27.68
C LYS A 458 43.09 -1.44 -26.30
N LEU A 459 43.80 -2.22 -25.51
CA LEU A 459 44.28 -1.79 -24.20
C LEU A 459 45.20 -0.57 -24.31
N ARG A 460 46.15 -0.59 -25.27
CA ARG A 460 47.05 0.54 -25.52
C ARG A 460 46.29 1.79 -26.02
N GLN A 461 45.30 1.61 -26.88
CA GLN A 461 44.46 2.71 -27.39
C GLN A 461 43.65 3.36 -26.30
N LEU A 462 43.23 2.61 -25.28
CA LEU A 462 42.45 3.05 -24.14
C LEU A 462 43.29 3.42 -22.91
N LYS A 463 44.63 3.38 -23.01
CA LYS A 463 45.61 3.62 -21.91
C LYS A 463 45.34 2.76 -20.67
N LEU A 464 45.14 1.44 -20.88
CA LEU A 464 44.85 0.43 -19.86
C LEU A 464 45.95 -0.61 -19.74
N ASP A 465 47.18 -0.24 -20.08
CA ASP A 465 48.38 -1.15 -20.01
C ASP A 465 48.79 -1.48 -18.58
#